data_9ca73ecd887a27222b554abb7470cc50
#
_entry.id   9ca73ecd887a27222b554abb7470cc50
#
_cell.length_a   1.000
_cell.length_b   1.000
_cell.length_c   1.000
_cell.angle_alpha   90.00
_cell.angle_beta   90.00
_cell.angle_gamma   90.00
#
_symmetry.space_group_name_H-M   'P 1'
#
loop_
_entity.id
_entity.type
_entity.pdbx_description
1 polymer ?
#
loop_
_entity_poly.entity_id
_entity_poly.type
_entity_poly.pdbx_seq_one_letter_code
_entity_poly.pdbx_strand_id
1 'polypeptide(L)'
;MTVPAFGLGTFRLKGQVVIDSVKNALELGYRAVDTAQIYENEADVGQAIAESGVARDQLYITSKIWISHFSKDALIPSLKDSLKKLRTEHLDLTLIHWPSPNNAVPVAEFMGALLEAKQQGLTRAIGVSNFTIALMKEAIAAVGAEHIATNQIELHPYLQNRKVAEFAKSQGIHITSYMTLAYGEVLKDPVINAIAKRHNATPAQVTLAWAMQLGYSVIPSSTQRANLESNLKACELRLTEQDMQQIAALDRGHRLTDPQSVAPAWD
;
A
#
# COMPACT_ATOMS: atom_id res chain seq x y z
N MET A 1 -2.05 -5.43 15.39
CA MET A 1 -2.89 -5.78 14.22
C MET A 1 -1.97 -5.94 13.02
N THR A 2 -2.01 -7.08 12.37
CA THR A 2 -1.12 -7.40 11.25
C THR A 2 -1.66 -6.80 9.95
N VAL A 3 -0.79 -6.18 9.14
CA VAL A 3 -1.17 -5.69 7.81
C VAL A 3 -1.49 -6.89 6.91
N PRO A 4 -2.66 -6.93 6.24
CA PRO A 4 -3.00 -8.04 5.35
C PRO A 4 -1.99 -8.19 4.21
N ALA A 5 -1.68 -9.44 3.85
CA ALA A 5 -0.73 -9.72 2.78
C ALA A 5 -1.24 -9.32 1.38
N PHE A 6 -2.56 -9.29 1.20
CA PHE A 6 -3.19 -9.03 -0.09
C PHE A 6 -4.38 -8.08 0.04
N GLY A 7 -4.45 -7.07 -0.79
CA GLY A 7 -5.52 -6.10 -0.82
C GLY A 7 -5.75 -5.51 -2.21
N LEU A 8 -6.74 -4.64 -2.29
CA LEU A 8 -7.09 -3.90 -3.49
C LEU A 8 -6.57 -2.47 -3.42
N GLY A 9 -5.80 -2.04 -4.41
CA GLY A 9 -5.47 -0.63 -4.62
C GLY A 9 -6.53 0.08 -5.45
N THR A 10 -6.68 1.37 -5.23
CA THR A 10 -7.69 2.22 -5.91
C THR A 10 -7.11 3.43 -6.61
N PHE A 11 -5.80 3.54 -6.69
CA PHE A 11 -5.13 4.66 -7.37
C PHE A 11 -5.57 4.77 -8.83
N ARG A 12 -5.87 5.98 -9.29
CA ARG A 12 -6.36 6.33 -10.64
C ARG A 12 -7.75 5.78 -11.00
N LEU A 13 -8.47 5.19 -10.07
CA LEU A 13 -9.86 4.76 -10.28
C LEU A 13 -10.81 5.77 -9.68
N LYS A 14 -11.83 6.19 -10.43
CA LYS A 14 -12.79 7.21 -10.00
C LYS A 14 -14.22 6.84 -10.39
N GLY A 15 -15.19 7.40 -9.68
CA GLY A 15 -16.60 7.28 -10.00
C GLY A 15 -17.08 5.83 -10.04
N GLN A 16 -17.93 5.51 -11.03
CA GLN A 16 -18.49 4.18 -11.19
C GLN A 16 -17.42 3.11 -11.38
N VAL A 17 -16.28 3.46 -12.01
CA VAL A 17 -15.17 2.52 -12.24
C VAL A 17 -14.60 1.99 -10.92
N VAL A 18 -14.32 2.87 -9.95
CA VAL A 18 -13.81 2.41 -8.65
C VAL A 18 -14.89 1.71 -7.83
N ILE A 19 -16.14 2.16 -7.90
CA ILE A 19 -17.27 1.49 -7.25
C ILE A 19 -17.38 0.04 -7.72
N ASP A 20 -17.37 -0.19 -9.03
CA ASP A 20 -17.46 -1.53 -9.61
C ASP A 20 -16.25 -2.38 -9.27
N SER A 21 -15.04 -1.81 -9.31
CA SER A 21 -13.81 -2.51 -8.96
C SER A 21 -13.84 -2.99 -7.49
N VAL A 22 -14.20 -2.13 -6.55
CA VAL A 22 -14.29 -2.48 -5.12
C VAL A 22 -15.38 -3.53 -4.89
N LYS A 23 -16.56 -3.36 -5.47
CA LYS A 23 -17.66 -4.34 -5.34
C LYS A 23 -17.26 -5.71 -5.89
N ASN A 24 -16.68 -5.77 -7.08
CA ASN A 24 -16.17 -7.00 -7.67
C ASN A 24 -15.12 -7.68 -6.78
N ALA A 25 -14.16 -6.89 -6.26
CA ALA A 25 -13.13 -7.41 -5.40
C ALA A 25 -13.71 -8.02 -4.11
N LEU A 26 -14.64 -7.33 -3.46
CA LEU A 26 -15.27 -7.81 -2.22
C LEU A 26 -16.10 -9.08 -2.46
N GLU A 27 -16.84 -9.16 -3.59
CA GLU A 27 -17.55 -10.38 -3.98
C GLU A 27 -16.61 -11.57 -4.22
N LEU A 28 -15.41 -11.32 -4.75
CA LEU A 28 -14.39 -12.34 -4.98
C LEU A 28 -13.66 -12.79 -3.71
N GLY A 29 -13.85 -12.09 -2.60
CA GLY A 29 -13.23 -12.43 -1.33
C GLY A 29 -12.09 -11.51 -0.87
N TYR A 30 -11.81 -10.42 -1.58
CA TYR A 30 -10.91 -9.38 -1.08
C TYR A 30 -11.47 -8.81 0.23
N ARG A 31 -10.58 -8.52 1.19
CA ARG A 31 -10.99 -7.98 2.51
C ARG A 31 -10.16 -6.78 2.93
N ALA A 32 -9.19 -6.36 2.13
CA ALA A 32 -8.42 -5.15 2.35
C ALA A 32 -8.57 -4.21 1.16
N VAL A 33 -8.78 -2.92 1.44
CA VAL A 33 -8.93 -1.86 0.43
C VAL A 33 -8.03 -0.69 0.81
N ASP A 34 -7.21 -0.25 -0.13
CA ASP A 34 -6.27 0.85 0.02
C ASP A 34 -6.69 2.03 -0.86
N THR A 35 -6.87 3.19 -0.26
CA THR A 35 -7.16 4.45 -0.93
C THR A 35 -6.32 5.58 -0.36
N ALA A 36 -6.61 6.82 -0.70
CA ALA A 36 -5.93 8.01 -0.21
C ALA A 36 -6.76 9.27 -0.43
N GLN A 37 -6.52 10.30 0.38
CA GLN A 37 -7.18 11.60 0.24
C GLN A 37 -6.98 12.19 -1.17
N ILE A 38 -5.75 12.17 -1.68
CA ILE A 38 -5.42 12.77 -2.98
C ILE A 38 -6.02 12.01 -4.18
N TYR A 39 -6.47 10.77 -4.01
CA TYR A 39 -7.10 10.03 -5.09
C TYR A 39 -8.49 10.57 -5.44
N GLU A 40 -9.10 11.36 -4.57
CA GLU A 40 -10.43 11.96 -4.76
C GLU A 40 -11.51 10.91 -5.04
N ASN A 41 -11.37 9.72 -4.45
CA ASN A 41 -12.29 8.60 -4.61
C ASN A 41 -12.76 7.98 -3.30
N GLU A 42 -12.40 8.55 -2.15
CA GLU A 42 -12.79 7.98 -0.85
C GLU A 42 -14.31 7.84 -0.69
N ALA A 43 -15.09 8.80 -1.19
CA ALA A 43 -16.55 8.75 -1.15
C ALA A 43 -17.10 7.58 -2.03
N ASP A 44 -16.52 7.36 -3.19
CA ASP A 44 -16.90 6.26 -4.09
C ASP A 44 -16.53 4.91 -3.48
N VAL A 45 -15.35 4.81 -2.87
CA VAL A 45 -14.93 3.60 -2.14
C VAL A 45 -15.88 3.32 -0.98
N GLY A 46 -16.23 4.35 -0.21
CA GLY A 46 -17.20 4.25 0.89
C GLY A 46 -18.57 3.77 0.44
N GLN A 47 -19.06 4.28 -0.69
CA GLN A 47 -20.30 3.83 -1.30
C GLN A 47 -20.23 2.35 -1.69
N ALA A 48 -19.17 1.93 -2.38
CA ALA A 48 -19.00 0.54 -2.80
C ALA A 48 -18.96 -0.43 -1.61
N ILE A 49 -18.26 -0.06 -0.55
CA ILE A 49 -18.22 -0.86 0.70
C ILE A 49 -19.60 -0.97 1.32
N ALA A 50 -20.33 0.14 1.44
CA ALA A 50 -21.69 0.14 1.99
C ALA A 50 -22.65 -0.73 1.18
N GLU A 51 -22.54 -0.72 -0.14
CA GLU A 51 -23.38 -1.49 -1.04
C GLU A 51 -22.97 -2.98 -1.13
N SER A 52 -21.78 -3.35 -0.70
CA SER A 52 -21.25 -4.71 -0.81
C SER A 52 -21.91 -5.72 0.11
N GLY A 53 -22.50 -5.26 1.22
CA GLY A 53 -23.05 -6.12 2.27
C GLY A 53 -22.00 -6.79 3.16
N VAL A 54 -20.71 -6.54 2.95
CA VAL A 54 -19.63 -7.05 3.80
C VAL A 54 -19.57 -6.24 5.09
N ALA A 55 -19.58 -6.91 6.23
CA ALA A 55 -19.54 -6.24 7.53
C ALA A 55 -18.22 -5.48 7.72
N ARG A 56 -18.29 -4.29 8.34
CA ARG A 56 -17.12 -3.42 8.52
C ARG A 56 -15.98 -4.09 9.27
N ASP A 57 -16.28 -4.90 10.25
CA ASP A 57 -15.29 -5.64 11.07
C ASP A 57 -14.57 -6.75 10.31
N GLN A 58 -15.06 -7.13 9.14
CA GLN A 58 -14.40 -8.07 8.24
C GLN A 58 -13.46 -7.38 7.24
N LEU A 59 -13.41 -6.06 7.23
CA LEU A 59 -12.64 -5.26 6.28
C LEU A 59 -11.44 -4.60 6.95
N TYR A 60 -10.37 -4.50 6.19
CA TYR A 60 -9.18 -3.71 6.52
C TYR A 60 -9.10 -2.53 5.54
N ILE A 61 -9.42 -1.33 6.02
CA ILE A 61 -9.47 -0.12 5.20
C ILE A 61 -8.28 0.77 5.52
N THR A 62 -7.52 1.12 4.48
CA THR A 62 -6.38 2.03 4.54
C THR A 62 -6.69 3.31 3.76
N SER A 63 -6.40 4.45 4.36
CA SER A 63 -6.30 5.72 3.63
C SER A 63 -5.03 6.46 4.04
N LYS A 64 -4.75 7.59 3.38
CA LYS A 64 -3.48 8.30 3.52
C LYS A 64 -3.71 9.80 3.63
N ILE A 65 -2.99 10.42 4.55
CA ILE A 65 -3.00 11.88 4.75
C ILE A 65 -2.15 12.54 3.68
N TRP A 66 -2.72 13.50 2.97
CA TRP A 66 -1.98 14.27 1.97
C TRP A 66 -1.15 15.38 2.62
N ILE A 67 -0.07 15.77 1.95
CA ILE A 67 0.91 16.74 2.45
C ILE A 67 0.33 18.09 2.89
N SER A 68 -0.79 18.52 2.30
CA SER A 68 -1.48 19.77 2.67
C SER A 68 -2.14 19.71 4.04
N HIS A 69 -2.26 18.52 4.66
CA HIS A 69 -2.93 18.30 5.93
C HIS A 69 -1.98 17.84 7.05
N PHE A 70 -0.69 18.10 6.92
CA PHE A 70 0.32 17.59 7.86
C PHE A 70 0.44 18.41 9.14
N SER A 71 -0.01 19.66 9.16
CA SER A 71 0.09 20.46 10.38
C SER A 71 -0.72 19.82 11.52
N LYS A 72 -0.29 20.05 12.72
CA LYS A 72 -0.94 19.54 13.93
C LYS A 72 -2.45 19.83 13.97
N ASP A 73 -2.86 21.01 13.50
CA ASP A 73 -4.25 21.43 13.53
C ASP A 73 -5.07 20.92 12.33
N ALA A 74 -4.44 20.50 11.25
CA ALA A 74 -5.10 20.07 10.02
C ALA A 74 -5.26 18.56 9.90
N LEU A 75 -4.35 17.76 10.46
CA LEU A 75 -4.29 16.32 10.22
C LEU A 75 -5.56 15.60 10.71
N ILE A 76 -5.92 15.77 11.97
CA ILE A 76 -7.09 15.08 12.57
C ILE A 76 -8.40 15.52 11.90
N PRO A 77 -8.67 16.81 11.65
CA PRO A 77 -9.85 17.22 10.88
C PRO A 77 -9.90 16.60 9.49
N SER A 78 -8.76 16.50 8.77
CA SER A 78 -8.71 15.87 7.45
C SER A 78 -9.03 14.38 7.51
N LEU A 79 -8.54 13.68 8.54
CA LEU A 79 -8.85 12.26 8.77
C LEU A 79 -10.34 12.07 9.07
N LYS A 80 -10.95 12.93 9.87
CA LYS A 80 -12.39 12.87 10.12
C LYS A 80 -13.21 13.08 8.85
N ASP A 81 -12.76 13.95 7.93
CA ASP A 81 -13.37 14.10 6.61
C ASP A 81 -13.25 12.82 5.77
N SER A 82 -12.08 12.17 5.78
CA SER A 82 -11.89 10.88 5.15
C SER A 82 -12.84 9.82 5.70
N LEU A 83 -13.00 9.76 7.03
CA LEU A 83 -13.93 8.82 7.69
C LEU A 83 -15.38 9.06 7.25
N LYS A 84 -15.79 10.31 7.13
CA LYS A 84 -17.11 10.67 6.64
C LYS A 84 -17.34 10.21 5.20
N LYS A 85 -16.36 10.44 4.32
CA LYS A 85 -16.39 9.98 2.92
C LYS A 85 -16.46 8.46 2.83
N LEU A 86 -15.65 7.77 3.61
CA LEU A 86 -15.58 6.31 3.65
C LEU A 86 -16.76 5.68 4.44
N ARG A 87 -17.61 6.48 5.07
CA ARG A 87 -18.78 6.03 5.85
C ARG A 87 -18.41 5.05 6.97
N THR A 88 -17.35 5.35 7.68
CA THR A 88 -16.85 4.54 8.79
C THR A 88 -16.41 5.42 9.95
N GLU A 89 -16.39 4.88 11.17
CA GLU A 89 -15.97 5.61 12.36
C GLU A 89 -14.46 5.54 12.59
N HIS A 90 -13.79 4.59 11.94
CA HIS A 90 -12.33 4.41 12.04
C HIS A 90 -11.76 3.79 10.78
N LEU A 91 -10.48 4.05 10.54
CA LEU A 91 -9.66 3.27 9.61
C LEU A 91 -8.95 2.13 10.35
N ASP A 92 -8.56 1.09 9.62
CA ASP A 92 -7.65 0.06 10.13
C ASP A 92 -6.20 0.54 10.08
N LEU A 93 -5.85 1.31 9.05
CA LEU A 93 -4.53 1.88 8.86
C LEU A 93 -4.61 3.27 8.24
N THR A 94 -3.88 4.21 8.82
CA THR A 94 -3.70 5.55 8.25
C THR A 94 -2.23 5.81 8.00
N LEU A 95 -1.89 6.19 6.77
CA LEU A 95 -0.52 6.46 6.35
C LEU A 95 -0.28 7.96 6.13
N ILE A 96 0.93 8.40 6.42
CA ILE A 96 1.49 9.61 5.82
C ILE A 96 1.84 9.26 4.38
N HIS A 97 1.23 9.93 3.40
CA HIS A 97 1.29 9.52 1.99
C HIS A 97 2.67 9.73 1.35
N TRP A 98 3.30 10.86 1.63
CA TRP A 98 4.65 11.24 1.22
C TRP A 98 5.35 11.97 2.37
N PRO A 99 6.68 12.02 2.39
CA PRO A 99 7.38 12.94 3.28
C PRO A 99 6.96 14.39 3.05
N SER A 100 7.10 15.25 4.04
CA SER A 100 6.86 16.68 3.88
C SER A 100 7.93 17.30 2.96
N PRO A 101 7.56 17.89 1.82
CA PRO A 101 8.54 18.52 0.92
C PRO A 101 9.35 19.58 1.65
N ASN A 102 10.69 19.54 1.46
CA ASN A 102 11.62 20.46 2.11
C ASN A 102 11.48 20.52 3.65
N ASN A 103 10.97 19.47 4.26
CA ASN A 103 10.70 19.41 5.70
C ASN A 103 9.85 20.59 6.20
N ALA A 104 8.92 21.07 5.36
CA ALA A 104 8.06 22.22 5.68
C ALA A 104 7.23 21.99 6.94
N VAL A 105 6.79 20.75 7.16
CA VAL A 105 6.24 20.30 8.45
C VAL A 105 7.19 19.22 8.97
N PRO A 106 7.74 19.37 10.18
CA PRO A 106 8.66 18.38 10.73
C PRO A 106 8.02 17.00 10.90
N VAL A 107 8.79 15.95 10.71
CA VAL A 107 8.32 14.55 10.90
C VAL A 107 7.71 14.35 12.29
N ALA A 108 8.31 14.92 13.33
CA ALA A 108 7.80 14.81 14.69
C ALA A 108 6.39 15.41 14.84
N GLU A 109 6.07 16.46 14.11
CA GLU A 109 4.74 17.11 14.19
C GLU A 109 3.66 16.23 13.58
N PHE A 110 3.80 15.81 12.33
CA PHE A 110 2.76 15.01 11.69
C PHE A 110 2.69 13.58 12.24
N MET A 111 3.81 12.98 12.62
CA MET A 111 3.78 11.67 13.28
C MET A 111 3.14 11.72 14.65
N GLY A 112 3.41 12.77 15.42
CA GLY A 112 2.75 13.02 16.71
C GLY A 112 1.24 13.18 16.56
N ALA A 113 0.79 13.96 15.59
CA ALA A 113 -0.64 14.13 15.28
C ALA A 113 -1.30 12.82 14.83
N LEU A 114 -0.59 12.02 14.03
CA LEU A 114 -1.07 10.71 13.59
C LEU A 114 -1.21 9.73 14.75
N LEU A 115 -0.23 9.71 15.68
CA LEU A 115 -0.32 8.91 16.90
C LEU A 115 -1.48 9.35 17.78
N GLU A 116 -1.72 10.65 17.91
CA GLU A 116 -2.90 11.19 18.61
C GLU A 116 -4.21 10.71 17.99
N ALA A 117 -4.30 10.69 16.66
CA ALA A 117 -5.47 10.14 15.96
C ALA A 117 -5.72 8.66 16.31
N LYS A 118 -4.66 7.87 16.46
CA LYS A 118 -4.75 6.49 16.93
C LYS A 118 -5.26 6.41 18.37
N GLN A 119 -4.73 7.25 19.24
CA GLN A 119 -5.17 7.33 20.65
C GLN A 119 -6.64 7.73 20.79
N GLN A 120 -7.14 8.55 19.88
CA GLN A 120 -8.55 8.93 19.81
C GLN A 120 -9.45 7.84 19.19
N GLY A 121 -8.90 6.75 18.69
CA GLY A 121 -9.66 5.67 18.07
C GLY A 121 -10.09 5.93 16.61
N LEU A 122 -9.56 6.97 15.97
CA LEU A 122 -9.88 7.30 14.57
C LEU A 122 -9.19 6.35 13.58
N THR A 123 -8.14 5.69 14.01
CA THR A 123 -7.42 4.66 13.26
C THR A 123 -6.85 3.62 14.20
N ARG A 124 -6.85 2.36 13.81
CA ARG A 124 -6.32 1.26 14.64
C ARG A 124 -4.80 1.16 14.56
N ALA A 125 -4.24 1.44 13.40
CA ALA A 125 -2.81 1.45 13.15
C ALA A 125 -2.41 2.70 12.37
N ILE A 126 -1.13 3.06 12.46
CA ILE A 126 -0.54 4.16 11.71
C ILE A 126 0.71 3.69 10.99
N GLY A 127 1.11 4.39 9.96
CA GLY A 127 2.32 4.11 9.22
C GLY A 127 2.70 5.23 8.27
N VAL A 128 3.66 4.93 7.42
CA VAL A 128 4.22 5.90 6.47
C VAL A 128 4.24 5.32 5.06
N SER A 129 4.44 6.18 4.08
CA SER A 129 4.59 5.80 2.69
C SER A 129 5.70 6.64 2.04
N ASN A 130 6.51 6.01 1.19
CA ASN A 130 7.63 6.65 0.50
C ASN A 130 8.71 7.23 1.42
N PHE A 131 8.89 6.65 2.59
CA PHE A 131 9.93 7.08 3.53
C PHE A 131 11.25 6.39 3.20
N THR A 132 12.32 7.19 3.18
CA THR A 132 13.71 6.71 3.15
C THR A 132 14.13 6.17 4.52
N ILE A 133 15.30 5.54 4.59
CA ILE A 133 15.87 5.08 5.87
C ILE A 133 16.02 6.24 6.85
N ALA A 134 16.53 7.40 6.39
CA ALA A 134 16.67 8.58 7.23
C ALA A 134 15.32 9.06 7.78
N LEU A 135 14.30 9.14 6.94
CA LEU A 135 12.95 9.55 7.35
C LEU A 135 12.28 8.53 8.27
N MET A 136 12.49 7.23 8.07
CA MET A 136 12.01 6.22 9.01
C MET A 136 12.67 6.38 10.39
N LYS A 137 13.97 6.68 10.44
CA LYS A 137 14.66 6.96 11.72
C LYS A 137 14.04 8.15 12.44
N GLU A 138 13.71 9.21 11.73
CA GLU A 138 13.01 10.38 12.30
C GLU A 138 11.63 10.01 12.84
N ALA A 139 10.86 9.22 12.06
CA ALA A 139 9.53 8.76 12.49
C ALA A 139 9.62 7.84 13.71
N ILE A 140 10.60 6.94 13.76
CA ILE A 140 10.86 6.08 14.92
C ILE A 140 11.23 6.91 16.15
N ALA A 141 12.08 7.92 15.99
CA ALA A 141 12.44 8.83 17.08
C ALA A 141 11.22 9.61 17.61
N ALA A 142 10.26 9.91 16.74
CA ALA A 142 9.07 10.68 17.10
C ALA A 142 8.03 9.85 17.87
N VAL A 143 7.76 8.61 17.47
CA VAL A 143 6.64 7.83 18.01
C VAL A 143 7.00 6.43 18.49
N GLY A 144 8.19 5.92 18.18
CA GLY A 144 8.59 4.54 18.44
C GLY A 144 8.28 3.62 17.27
N ALA A 145 9.19 2.67 17.00
CA ALA A 145 9.04 1.72 15.88
C ALA A 145 7.80 0.83 16.02
N GLU A 146 7.44 0.49 17.25
CA GLU A 146 6.28 -0.35 17.58
C GLU A 146 4.94 0.26 17.16
N HIS A 147 4.90 1.58 16.94
CA HIS A 147 3.70 2.27 16.47
C HIS A 147 3.62 2.39 14.95
N ILE A 148 4.68 2.09 14.23
CA ILE A 148 4.74 2.21 12.77
C ILE A 148 4.45 0.85 12.14
N ALA A 149 3.22 0.65 11.66
CA ALA A 149 2.77 -0.64 11.15
C ALA A 149 3.46 -1.02 9.83
N THR A 150 3.65 -0.06 8.93
CA THR A 150 4.22 -0.31 7.60
C THR A 150 4.86 0.94 7.02
N ASN A 151 5.81 0.72 6.11
CA ASN A 151 6.23 1.70 5.10
C ASN A 151 5.75 1.17 3.74
N GLN A 152 4.82 1.89 3.11
CA GLN A 152 4.31 1.54 1.79
C GLN A 152 5.15 2.23 0.71
N ILE A 153 5.83 1.45 -0.12
CA ILE A 153 6.81 1.93 -1.09
C ILE A 153 6.60 1.33 -2.48
N GLU A 154 7.08 2.01 -3.50
CA GLU A 154 7.24 1.39 -4.83
C GLU A 154 8.21 0.22 -4.70
N LEU A 155 7.73 -0.97 -5.02
CA LEU A 155 8.53 -2.18 -4.95
C LEU A 155 8.03 -3.21 -5.98
N HIS A 156 8.91 -3.61 -6.87
CA HIS A 156 8.64 -4.58 -7.93
C HIS A 156 9.95 -5.23 -8.38
N PRO A 157 9.94 -6.23 -9.24
CA PRO A 157 11.17 -6.92 -9.65
C PRO A 157 12.28 -6.03 -10.19
N TYR A 158 11.95 -4.87 -10.79
CA TYR A 158 12.93 -3.93 -11.33
C TYR A 158 13.38 -2.85 -10.34
N LEU A 159 12.70 -2.72 -9.21
CA LEU A 159 13.04 -1.84 -8.09
C LEU A 159 12.72 -2.56 -6.79
N GLN A 160 13.67 -3.30 -6.24
CA GLN A 160 13.40 -4.14 -5.08
C GLN A 160 13.64 -3.46 -3.74
N ASN A 161 14.19 -2.24 -3.74
CA ASN A 161 14.36 -1.40 -2.53
C ASN A 161 14.91 -2.18 -1.32
N ARG A 162 15.91 -3.04 -1.54
CA ARG A 162 16.39 -3.99 -0.51
C ARG A 162 16.90 -3.31 0.75
N LYS A 163 17.67 -2.22 0.60
CA LYS A 163 18.20 -1.48 1.76
C LYS A 163 17.07 -0.96 2.65
N VAL A 164 16.06 -0.34 2.04
CA VAL A 164 14.89 0.19 2.76
C VAL A 164 14.11 -0.95 3.42
N ALA A 165 13.86 -2.03 2.68
CA ALA A 165 13.12 -3.20 3.18
C ALA A 165 13.86 -3.90 4.33
N GLU A 166 15.16 -4.08 4.23
CA GLU A 166 15.99 -4.68 5.28
C GLU A 166 16.01 -3.82 6.54
N PHE A 167 16.16 -2.51 6.38
CA PHE A 167 16.09 -1.59 7.51
C PHE A 167 14.72 -1.64 8.19
N ALA A 168 13.64 -1.54 7.44
CA ALA A 168 12.28 -1.63 7.98
C ALA A 168 12.09 -2.94 8.77
N LYS A 169 12.48 -4.06 8.19
CA LYS A 169 12.41 -5.38 8.83
C LYS A 169 13.21 -5.41 10.14
N SER A 170 14.42 -4.84 10.16
CA SER A 170 15.25 -4.77 11.36
C SER A 170 14.61 -3.99 12.51
N GLN A 171 13.68 -3.09 12.19
CA GLN A 171 12.93 -2.27 13.15
C GLN A 171 11.53 -2.83 13.46
N GLY A 172 11.18 -3.98 12.91
CA GLY A 172 9.83 -4.55 13.04
C GLY A 172 8.75 -3.80 12.24
N ILE A 173 9.13 -3.01 11.26
CA ILE A 173 8.23 -2.27 10.38
C ILE A 173 7.97 -3.10 9.13
N HIS A 174 6.70 -3.36 8.84
CA HIS A 174 6.28 -4.11 7.67
C HIS A 174 6.50 -3.30 6.37
N ILE A 175 6.67 -3.99 5.25
CA ILE A 175 6.71 -3.38 3.92
C ILE A 175 5.44 -3.71 3.14
N THR A 176 4.79 -2.67 2.62
CA THR A 176 3.71 -2.81 1.65
C THR A 176 4.22 -2.34 0.29
N SER A 177 4.11 -3.21 -0.69
CA SER A 177 4.51 -2.92 -2.07
C SER A 177 3.35 -2.28 -2.82
N TYR A 178 3.56 -1.09 -3.37
CA TYR A 178 2.69 -0.57 -4.41
C TYR A 178 3.36 -0.63 -5.77
N MET A 179 2.58 -0.58 -6.84
CA MET A 179 3.05 -0.78 -8.22
C MET A 179 3.84 -2.08 -8.40
N THR A 180 3.42 -3.14 -7.75
CA THR A 180 4.11 -4.43 -7.78
C THR A 180 4.25 -4.99 -9.20
N LEU A 181 3.35 -4.64 -10.11
CA LEU A 181 3.40 -5.04 -11.52
C LEU A 181 4.12 -4.02 -12.43
N ALA A 182 4.73 -2.97 -11.85
CA ALA A 182 5.51 -1.95 -12.58
C ALA A 182 4.73 -1.39 -13.80
N TYR A 183 3.48 -0.95 -13.61
CA TYR A 183 2.58 -0.52 -14.70
C TYR A 183 2.43 -1.55 -15.83
N GLY A 184 2.62 -2.82 -15.53
CA GLY A 184 2.53 -3.90 -16.50
C GLY A 184 3.85 -4.23 -17.22
N GLU A 185 4.94 -3.52 -16.96
CA GLU A 185 6.24 -3.82 -17.59
C GLU A 185 6.73 -5.23 -17.26
N VAL A 186 6.54 -5.69 -16.02
CA VAL A 186 6.97 -7.03 -15.59
C VAL A 186 6.18 -8.15 -16.28
N LEU A 187 4.99 -7.87 -16.79
CA LEU A 187 4.16 -8.86 -17.49
C LEU A 187 4.77 -9.31 -18.82
N LYS A 188 5.70 -8.53 -19.35
CA LYS A 188 6.42 -8.81 -20.60
C LYS A 188 7.83 -9.35 -20.35
N ASP A 189 8.25 -9.47 -19.11
CA ASP A 189 9.59 -9.93 -18.77
C ASP A 189 9.78 -11.41 -19.14
N PRO A 190 10.82 -11.78 -19.90
CA PRO A 190 11.05 -13.17 -20.31
C PRO A 190 11.27 -14.14 -19.14
N VAL A 191 11.96 -13.70 -18.09
CA VAL A 191 12.22 -14.51 -16.89
C VAL A 191 10.92 -14.79 -16.16
N ILE A 192 10.11 -13.75 -15.89
CA ILE A 192 8.83 -13.88 -15.21
C ILE A 192 7.87 -14.75 -16.04
N ASN A 193 7.82 -14.57 -17.36
CA ASN A 193 7.00 -15.41 -18.24
C ASN A 193 7.43 -16.88 -18.24
N ALA A 194 8.74 -17.16 -18.21
CA ALA A 194 9.23 -18.53 -18.11
C ALA A 194 8.84 -19.19 -16.77
N ILE A 195 8.93 -18.44 -15.66
CA ILE A 195 8.48 -18.92 -14.35
C ILE A 195 6.97 -19.18 -14.37
N ALA A 196 6.19 -18.25 -14.88
CA ALA A 196 4.73 -18.37 -15.01
C ALA A 196 4.34 -19.63 -15.77
N LYS A 197 5.02 -19.91 -16.87
CA LYS A 197 4.79 -21.13 -17.67
C LYS A 197 5.07 -22.41 -16.89
N ARG A 198 6.16 -22.46 -16.13
CA ARG A 198 6.51 -23.63 -15.28
C ARG A 198 5.44 -23.92 -14.23
N HIS A 199 4.81 -22.86 -13.69
CA HIS A 199 3.80 -22.99 -12.63
C HIS A 199 2.36 -23.02 -13.16
N ASN A 200 2.16 -23.00 -14.47
CA ASN A 200 0.82 -22.85 -15.05
C ASN A 200 0.06 -21.65 -14.47
N ALA A 201 0.77 -20.55 -14.32
CA ALA A 201 0.29 -19.31 -13.73
C ALA A 201 0.46 -18.14 -14.71
N THR A 202 -0.08 -16.96 -14.33
CA THR A 202 0.14 -15.73 -15.08
C THR A 202 1.39 -14.99 -14.57
N PRO A 203 2.01 -14.13 -15.40
CA PRO A 203 3.10 -13.27 -14.94
C PRO A 203 2.71 -12.38 -13.76
N ALA A 204 1.48 -11.88 -13.72
CA ALA A 204 0.96 -11.11 -12.60
C ALA A 204 0.89 -11.94 -11.31
N GLN A 205 0.40 -13.17 -11.38
CA GLN A 205 0.37 -14.08 -10.24
C GLN A 205 1.78 -14.37 -9.71
N VAL A 206 2.74 -14.62 -10.59
CA VAL A 206 4.14 -14.85 -10.20
C VAL A 206 4.72 -13.63 -9.48
N THR A 207 4.52 -12.44 -10.02
CA THR A 207 5.07 -11.21 -9.44
C THR A 207 4.45 -10.91 -8.07
N LEU A 208 3.15 -11.06 -7.93
CA LEU A 208 2.45 -10.85 -6.65
C LEU A 208 2.87 -11.91 -5.62
N ALA A 209 2.95 -13.17 -6.02
CA ALA A 209 3.41 -14.26 -5.15
C ALA A 209 4.86 -14.05 -4.69
N TRP A 210 5.73 -13.58 -5.58
CA TRP A 210 7.11 -13.23 -5.24
C TRP A 210 7.19 -12.21 -4.11
N ALA A 211 6.45 -11.10 -4.21
CA ALA A 211 6.46 -10.07 -3.18
C ALA A 211 5.91 -10.61 -1.85
N MET A 212 4.80 -11.35 -1.88
CA MET A 212 4.23 -11.95 -0.67
C MET A 212 5.15 -13.00 -0.04
N GLN A 213 5.87 -13.77 -0.85
CA GLN A 213 6.82 -14.77 -0.35
C GLN A 213 8.05 -14.15 0.30
N LEU A 214 8.40 -12.91 -0.06
CA LEU A 214 9.38 -12.08 0.64
C LEU A 214 8.86 -11.50 1.97
N GLY A 215 7.58 -11.70 2.27
CA GLY A 215 6.93 -11.20 3.49
C GLY A 215 6.29 -9.82 3.33
N TYR A 216 6.14 -9.32 2.11
CA TYR A 216 5.52 -8.02 1.84
C TYR A 216 4.02 -8.14 1.60
N SER A 217 3.28 -7.07 1.84
CA SER A 217 1.90 -6.92 1.39
C SER A 217 1.86 -6.37 -0.03
N VAL A 218 0.85 -6.76 -0.80
CA VAL A 218 0.59 -6.25 -2.15
C VAL A 218 -0.82 -5.72 -2.26
N ILE A 219 -1.00 -4.68 -3.08
CA ILE A 219 -2.27 -3.99 -3.28
C ILE A 219 -2.57 -3.78 -4.78
N PRO A 220 -2.62 -4.86 -5.58
CA PRO A 220 -2.91 -4.72 -7.00
C PRO A 220 -4.30 -4.14 -7.24
N SER A 221 -4.47 -3.45 -8.36
CA SER A 221 -5.75 -2.92 -8.81
C SER A 221 -6.10 -3.45 -10.20
N SER A 222 -7.38 -3.52 -10.50
CA SER A 222 -7.87 -3.78 -11.85
C SER A 222 -9.30 -3.28 -12.02
N THR A 223 -9.63 -2.85 -13.23
CA THR A 223 -11.01 -2.56 -13.64
C THR A 223 -11.72 -3.80 -14.20
N GLN A 224 -10.99 -4.88 -14.42
CA GLN A 224 -11.50 -6.13 -14.99
C GLN A 224 -11.70 -7.18 -13.89
N ARG A 225 -12.92 -7.65 -13.70
CA ARG A 225 -13.24 -8.69 -12.71
C ARG A 225 -12.38 -9.95 -12.88
N ALA A 226 -12.14 -10.37 -14.13
CA ALA A 226 -11.31 -11.53 -14.43
C ALA A 226 -9.86 -11.37 -13.93
N ASN A 227 -9.30 -10.16 -14.01
CA ASN A 227 -7.97 -9.88 -13.48
C ASN A 227 -7.95 -9.86 -11.94
N LEU A 228 -8.99 -9.33 -11.31
CA LEU A 228 -9.13 -9.37 -9.84
C LEU A 228 -9.18 -10.82 -9.35
N GLU A 229 -9.95 -11.66 -9.99
CA GLU A 229 -10.03 -13.10 -9.68
C GLU A 229 -8.69 -13.81 -9.91
N SER A 230 -8.05 -13.55 -11.03
CA SER A 230 -6.74 -14.10 -11.37
C SER A 230 -5.66 -13.67 -10.37
N ASN A 231 -5.60 -12.40 -10.01
CA ASN A 231 -4.63 -11.87 -9.06
C ASN A 231 -4.77 -12.52 -7.67
N LEU A 232 -5.98 -12.79 -7.23
CA LEU A 232 -6.24 -13.42 -5.93
C LEU A 232 -5.60 -14.81 -5.83
N LYS A 233 -5.49 -15.55 -6.94
CA LYS A 233 -4.83 -16.86 -6.99
C LYS A 233 -3.34 -16.81 -6.67
N ALA A 234 -2.72 -15.64 -6.73
CA ALA A 234 -1.33 -15.46 -6.29
C ALA A 234 -1.11 -15.84 -4.82
N CYS A 235 -2.16 -15.75 -3.99
CA CYS A 235 -2.09 -16.13 -2.57
C CYS A 235 -1.80 -17.63 -2.37
N GLU A 236 -2.09 -18.47 -3.34
CA GLU A 236 -1.90 -19.93 -3.30
C GLU A 236 -0.63 -20.38 -4.02
N LEU A 237 0.00 -19.48 -4.81
CA LEU A 237 1.16 -19.82 -5.62
C LEU A 237 2.44 -19.81 -4.76
N ARG A 238 3.18 -20.92 -4.83
CA ARG A 238 4.50 -21.05 -4.19
C ARG A 238 5.59 -21.11 -5.26
N LEU A 239 6.51 -20.15 -5.18
CA LEU A 239 7.69 -20.10 -6.03
C LEU A 239 8.83 -20.92 -5.42
N THR A 240 9.63 -21.56 -6.27
CA THR A 240 10.83 -22.25 -5.82
C THR A 240 11.92 -21.25 -5.43
N GLU A 241 12.93 -21.72 -4.69
CA GLU A 241 14.10 -20.91 -4.39
C GLU A 241 14.80 -20.40 -5.65
N GLN A 242 14.88 -21.25 -6.67
CA GLN A 242 15.44 -20.87 -7.97
C GLN A 242 14.64 -19.77 -8.65
N ASP A 243 13.30 -19.85 -8.62
CA ASP A 243 12.44 -18.79 -9.14
C ASP A 243 12.70 -17.45 -8.43
N MET A 244 12.77 -17.49 -7.10
CA MET A 244 13.05 -16.31 -6.26
C MET A 244 14.41 -15.70 -6.59
N GLN A 245 15.45 -16.52 -6.80
CA GLN A 245 16.78 -16.06 -7.20
C GLN A 245 16.77 -15.44 -8.60
N GLN A 246 16.05 -16.02 -9.54
CA GLN A 246 15.92 -15.48 -10.90
C GLN A 246 15.23 -14.12 -10.90
N ILE A 247 14.18 -13.94 -10.10
CA ILE A 247 13.52 -12.64 -9.96
C ILE A 247 14.40 -11.64 -9.21
N ALA A 248 15.13 -12.09 -8.19
CA ALA A 248 16.06 -11.24 -7.45
C ALA A 248 17.11 -10.60 -8.37
N ALA A 249 17.53 -11.30 -9.43
CA ALA A 249 18.50 -10.81 -10.41
C ALA A 249 17.94 -9.74 -11.37
N LEU A 250 16.64 -9.49 -11.38
CA LEU A 250 16.00 -8.49 -12.23
C LEU A 250 16.09 -7.05 -11.68
N ASP A 251 16.55 -6.88 -10.46
CA ASP A 251 16.69 -5.57 -9.83
C ASP A 251 17.68 -4.70 -10.61
N ARG A 252 17.21 -3.53 -11.04
CA ARG A 252 18.01 -2.57 -11.82
C ARG A 252 17.81 -1.13 -11.42
N GLY A 253 17.18 -0.90 -10.25
CA GLY A 253 16.93 0.44 -9.74
C GLY A 253 15.95 1.26 -10.60
N HIS A 254 15.05 0.59 -11.32
CA HIS A 254 14.10 1.22 -12.23
C HIS A 254 12.90 1.82 -11.48
N ARG A 255 13.00 3.09 -11.08
CA ARG A 255 11.95 3.79 -10.38
C ARG A 255 10.96 4.42 -11.37
N LEU A 256 9.67 4.17 -11.16
CA LEU A 256 8.57 4.67 -11.99
C LEU A 256 7.80 5.82 -11.32
N THR A 257 7.88 5.92 -9.99
CA THR A 257 7.17 6.95 -9.21
C THR A 257 8.18 7.87 -8.55
N ASP A 258 8.43 9.01 -9.17
CA ASP A 258 9.39 10.02 -8.70
C ASP A 258 8.86 11.46 -8.96
N PRO A 259 7.70 11.83 -8.39
CA PRO A 259 7.11 13.14 -8.62
C PRO A 259 7.94 14.21 -7.89
N GLN A 260 8.53 15.13 -8.66
CA GLN A 260 9.45 16.17 -8.16
C GLN A 260 8.86 17.02 -7.02
N SER A 261 7.53 17.16 -6.96
CA SER A 261 6.86 18.00 -5.96
C SER A 261 6.87 17.39 -4.56
N VAL A 262 7.03 16.07 -4.42
CA VAL A 262 6.90 15.37 -3.13
C VAL A 262 7.95 14.29 -2.89
N ALA A 263 8.67 13.85 -3.91
CA ALA A 263 9.65 12.77 -3.78
C ALA A 263 10.83 13.20 -2.89
N PRO A 264 11.28 12.34 -1.95
CA PRO A 264 12.50 12.58 -1.19
C PRO A 264 13.74 12.30 -2.04
N ALA A 265 14.90 12.61 -1.49
CA ALA A 265 16.15 12.06 -1.98
C ALA A 265 16.21 10.57 -1.59
N TRP A 266 16.08 9.69 -2.58
CA TRP A 266 16.02 8.24 -2.34
C TRP A 266 17.34 7.65 -1.83
N ASP A 267 17.27 6.50 -1.11
CA ASP A 267 18.45 5.75 -0.61
C ASP A 267 19.30 5.13 -1.73
#